data_42daf2a2315f55a3bffda38483e624ee
#
_entry.id   42daf2a2315f55a3bffda38483e624ee
#
_cell.length_a   1.000
_cell.length_b   1.000
_cell.length_c   1.000
_cell.angle_alpha   90.00
_cell.angle_beta   90.00
_cell.angle_gamma   90.00
#
_symmetry.space_group_name_H-M   'P 1'
#
loop_
_entity.id
_entity.type
_entity.pdbx_description
1 polymer ?
#
loop_
_entity_poly.entity_id
_entity_poly.type
_entity_poly.pdbx_seq_one_letter_code
_entity_poly.pdbx_strand_id
1 'polypeptide(L)'
;MYSRSGPQTLSAYAAQYNLLRDVKPETVRQYQITARLFDTWAGHPVQLVELDEASVSAWLRDYAASGVVPETVRSKKVGLLALWRAAADEGLCEPPTRRIRSVRVPYKAPTCWTWDEVSSLLAACQGLQRWHRTGLRRSAWFDLAIRLAWDTGLRQGDQWRLPVIDIRPDGAVSLVQSKTGRPVLCQLSPSTAEALLVSVEVAPRQLASPWMSSHETFDDQFKRLVQKSGIRPGTWKWLRRASATDVEIQRPGAATAHLGHVPGSRIAERSYIDPAQFSRTATTPRELVVAAFQYKQGGG
;
A
#
# COMPACT_ATOMS: atom_id res chain seq x y z
N MET A 1 23.88 33.51 -25.28
CA MET A 1 23.97 33.39 -23.82
C MET A 1 22.53 33.39 -23.28
N TYR A 2 21.89 32.21 -23.18
CA TYR A 2 20.53 32.13 -22.67
C TYR A 2 20.57 32.25 -21.15
N SER A 3 20.02 33.34 -20.62
CA SER A 3 19.79 33.53 -19.19
C SER A 3 18.85 32.41 -18.72
N ARG A 4 19.36 31.39 -18.03
CA ARG A 4 18.57 30.35 -17.34
C ARG A 4 17.98 30.96 -16.06
N SER A 5 16.88 31.70 -16.18
CA SER A 5 16.03 32.05 -15.03
C SER A 5 15.17 30.83 -14.67
N GLY A 6 15.80 29.76 -14.20
CA GLY A 6 15.12 28.60 -13.65
C GLY A 6 14.58 28.87 -12.23
N PRO A 7 13.73 27.99 -11.67
CA PRO A 7 13.24 28.14 -10.32
C PRO A 7 14.42 28.13 -9.33
N GLN A 8 14.55 29.21 -8.56
CA GLN A 8 15.66 29.35 -7.62
C GLN A 8 15.38 28.67 -6.28
N THR A 9 14.11 28.55 -5.89
CA THR A 9 13.73 27.93 -4.62
C THR A 9 13.37 26.45 -4.77
N LEU A 10 13.61 25.67 -3.72
CA LEU A 10 13.27 24.24 -3.64
C LEU A 10 11.78 23.98 -3.90
N SER A 11 10.89 24.78 -3.31
CA SER A 11 9.44 24.67 -3.52
C SER A 11 9.02 25.01 -4.95
N ALA A 12 9.62 26.03 -5.58
CA ALA A 12 9.35 26.35 -6.97
C ALA A 12 9.85 25.23 -7.91
N TYR A 13 11.03 24.66 -7.65
CA TYR A 13 11.55 23.53 -8.38
C TYR A 13 10.65 22.29 -8.24
N ALA A 14 10.20 21.98 -7.02
CA ALA A 14 9.27 20.87 -6.78
C ALA A 14 7.93 21.05 -7.50
N ALA A 15 7.45 22.29 -7.70
CA ALA A 15 6.22 22.57 -8.43
C ALA A 15 6.33 22.28 -9.93
N GLN A 16 7.52 22.44 -10.51
CA GLN A 16 7.78 22.21 -11.93
C GLN A 16 8.34 20.82 -12.23
N TYR A 17 8.53 19.97 -11.23
CA TYR A 17 9.25 18.70 -11.33
C TYR A 17 8.65 17.74 -12.36
N ASN A 18 7.32 17.69 -12.52
CA ASN A 18 6.66 16.85 -13.50
C ASN A 18 6.81 17.33 -14.95
N LEU A 19 7.07 18.64 -15.16
CA LEU A 19 7.33 19.21 -16.49
C LEU A 19 8.73 18.83 -17.00
N LEU A 20 9.62 18.53 -16.05
CA LEU A 20 11.03 18.22 -16.33
C LEU A 20 11.29 16.70 -16.37
N ARG A 21 10.41 15.91 -15.77
CA ARG A 21 10.58 14.46 -15.62
C ARG A 21 9.22 13.77 -15.68
N ASP A 22 9.18 12.60 -16.31
CA ASP A 22 7.98 11.76 -16.38
C ASP A 22 7.72 11.06 -15.04
N VAL A 23 7.14 11.78 -14.08
CA VAL A 23 6.75 11.26 -12.77
C VAL A 23 5.25 11.41 -12.53
N LYS A 24 4.70 10.47 -11.76
CA LYS A 24 3.26 10.50 -11.45
C LYS A 24 2.89 11.73 -10.64
N PRO A 25 1.71 12.34 -10.88
CA PRO A 25 1.26 13.54 -10.16
C PRO A 25 1.30 13.40 -8.64
N GLU A 26 0.98 12.22 -8.11
CA GLU A 26 1.04 11.97 -6.66
C GLU A 26 2.49 12.03 -6.12
N THR A 27 3.48 11.59 -6.88
CA THR A 27 4.89 11.72 -6.52
C THR A 27 5.31 13.19 -6.45
N VAL A 28 4.89 13.99 -7.44
CA VAL A 28 5.12 15.44 -7.46
C VAL A 28 4.49 16.12 -6.25
N ARG A 29 3.24 15.77 -5.94
CA ARG A 29 2.56 16.28 -4.75
C ARG A 29 3.33 15.98 -3.46
N GLN A 30 3.86 14.74 -3.33
CA GLN A 30 4.67 14.36 -2.17
C GLN A 30 5.99 15.14 -2.10
N TYR A 31 6.61 15.44 -3.23
CA TYR A 31 7.81 16.26 -3.30
C TYR A 31 7.50 17.72 -2.93
N GLN A 32 6.41 18.30 -3.41
CA GLN A 32 5.97 19.64 -3.02
C GLN A 32 5.70 19.74 -1.50
N ILE A 33 5.04 18.74 -0.92
CA ILE A 33 4.83 18.69 0.53
C ILE A 33 6.18 18.63 1.26
N THR A 34 7.13 17.86 0.74
CA THR A 34 8.46 17.71 1.35
C THR A 34 9.23 19.02 1.31
N ALA A 35 9.22 19.71 0.18
CA ALA A 35 9.87 21.01 0.01
C ALA A 35 9.28 22.06 0.98
N ARG A 36 7.96 22.18 1.04
CA ARG A 36 7.28 23.09 1.97
C ARG A 36 7.60 22.82 3.45
N LEU A 37 7.69 21.55 3.83
CA LEU A 37 8.07 21.19 5.20
C LEU A 37 9.51 21.61 5.52
N PHE A 38 10.40 21.53 4.55
CA PHE A 38 11.77 21.97 4.71
C PHE A 38 11.86 23.49 4.76
N ASP A 39 11.16 24.22 3.88
CA ASP A 39 11.05 25.69 3.90
C ASP A 39 10.48 26.20 5.24
N THR A 40 9.42 25.52 5.76
CA THR A 40 8.82 25.86 7.06
C THR A 40 9.81 25.69 8.20
N TRP A 41 10.61 24.62 8.19
CA TRP A 41 11.66 24.40 9.19
C TRP A 41 12.78 25.44 9.10
N ALA A 42 13.19 25.80 7.91
CA ALA A 42 14.23 26.82 7.66
C ALA A 42 13.75 28.24 8.00
N GLY A 43 12.43 28.47 8.07
CA GLY A 43 11.82 29.79 8.32
C GLY A 43 11.75 30.70 7.07
N HIS A 44 12.17 30.21 5.91
CA HIS A 44 12.13 30.94 4.62
C HIS A 44 12.06 29.95 3.44
N PRO A 45 11.67 30.41 2.23
CA PRO A 45 11.80 29.63 1.01
C PRO A 45 13.28 29.36 0.70
N VAL A 46 13.72 28.11 0.85
CA VAL A 46 15.13 27.72 0.69
C VAL A 46 15.55 27.81 -0.77
N GLN A 47 16.66 28.52 -1.05
CA GLN A 47 17.25 28.54 -2.38
C GLN A 47 17.94 27.22 -2.68
N LEU A 48 17.92 26.76 -3.93
CA LEU A 48 18.58 25.50 -4.31
C LEU A 48 20.07 25.50 -3.98
N VAL A 49 20.72 26.65 -4.13
CA VAL A 49 22.15 26.83 -3.80
C VAL A 49 22.47 26.79 -2.30
N GLU A 50 21.47 26.93 -1.44
CA GLU A 50 21.60 26.85 0.02
C GLU A 50 21.48 25.40 0.54
N LEU A 51 21.16 24.43 -0.34
CA LEU A 51 21.04 23.04 0.08
C LEU A 51 22.41 22.47 0.47
N ASP A 52 22.51 22.03 1.71
CA ASP A 52 23.69 21.39 2.27
C ASP A 52 23.31 20.20 3.18
N GLU A 53 24.24 19.27 3.37
CA GLU A 53 24.00 18.05 4.14
C GLU A 53 23.79 18.30 5.64
N ALA A 54 24.34 19.39 6.18
CA ALA A 54 24.20 19.71 7.60
C ALA A 54 22.78 20.18 7.89
N SER A 55 22.23 21.09 7.09
CA SER A 55 20.86 21.60 7.18
C SER A 55 19.83 20.48 6.96
N VAL A 56 20.04 19.65 5.94
CA VAL A 56 19.14 18.48 5.69
C VAL A 56 19.20 17.49 6.85
N SER A 57 20.38 17.23 7.41
CA SER A 57 20.52 16.33 8.56
C SER A 57 19.91 16.89 9.84
N ALA A 58 20.03 18.20 10.07
CA ALA A 58 19.39 18.91 11.19
C ALA A 58 17.85 18.82 11.08
N TRP A 59 17.31 19.20 9.91
CA TRP A 59 15.88 19.08 9.66
C TRP A 59 15.33 17.67 9.92
N LEU A 60 16.01 16.64 9.39
CA LEU A 60 15.55 15.25 9.59
C LEU A 60 15.58 14.82 11.06
N ARG A 61 16.53 15.31 11.87
CA ARG A 61 16.57 15.08 13.31
C ARG A 61 15.39 15.74 14.02
N ASP A 62 15.16 17.03 13.73
CA ASP A 62 14.08 17.79 14.34
C ASP A 62 12.71 17.24 13.91
N TYR A 63 12.57 16.88 12.65
CA TYR A 63 11.35 16.24 12.12
C TYR A 63 11.10 14.87 12.76
N ALA A 64 12.14 14.10 13.05
CA ALA A 64 12.01 12.85 13.79
C ALA A 64 11.66 13.10 15.27
N ALA A 65 12.25 14.13 15.89
CA ALA A 65 11.98 14.51 17.27
C ALA A 65 10.55 15.03 17.50
N SER A 66 9.87 15.52 16.46
CA SER A 66 8.46 15.95 16.53
C SER A 66 7.43 14.80 16.68
N GLY A 67 7.88 13.56 16.86
CA GLY A 67 7.02 12.39 17.06
C GLY A 67 6.49 11.77 15.77
N VAL A 68 6.98 12.20 14.61
CA VAL A 68 6.62 11.62 13.32
C VAL A 68 7.19 10.20 13.16
N VAL A 69 6.37 9.27 12.67
CA VAL A 69 6.79 7.88 12.49
C VAL A 69 8.01 7.76 11.56
N PRO A 70 8.99 6.89 11.89
CA PRO A 70 10.26 6.79 11.17
C PRO A 70 10.13 6.55 9.65
N GLU A 71 9.10 5.84 9.21
CA GLU A 71 8.85 5.61 7.77
C GLU A 71 8.51 6.92 7.04
N THR A 72 7.75 7.82 7.69
CA THR A 72 7.45 9.15 7.13
C THR A 72 8.71 10.00 7.04
N VAL A 73 9.54 10.02 8.08
CA VAL A 73 10.83 10.72 8.06
C VAL A 73 11.72 10.20 6.93
N ARG A 74 11.81 8.88 6.78
CA ARG A 74 12.53 8.23 5.68
C ARG A 74 11.99 8.63 4.31
N SER A 75 10.67 8.65 4.15
CA SER A 75 10.02 9.06 2.90
C SER A 75 10.34 10.52 2.56
N LYS A 76 10.30 11.42 3.53
CA LYS A 76 10.65 12.83 3.34
C LYS A 76 12.13 13.01 2.97
N LYS A 77 13.03 12.27 3.62
CA LYS A 77 14.44 12.23 3.21
C LYS A 77 14.61 11.83 1.74
N VAL A 78 13.95 10.74 1.32
CA VAL A 78 14.03 10.25 -0.06
C VAL A 78 13.52 11.29 -1.04
N GLY A 79 12.39 11.94 -0.74
CA GLY A 79 11.82 13.01 -1.57
C GLY A 79 12.73 14.22 -1.69
N LEU A 80 13.30 14.71 -0.58
CA LEU A 80 14.20 15.85 -0.59
C LEU A 80 15.49 15.55 -1.37
N LEU A 81 16.09 14.40 -1.15
CA LEU A 81 17.30 13.99 -1.89
C LEU A 81 17.04 13.76 -3.39
N ALA A 82 15.85 13.33 -3.77
CA ALA A 82 15.47 13.20 -5.17
C ALA A 82 15.40 14.58 -5.85
N LEU A 83 14.78 15.56 -5.20
CA LEU A 83 14.74 16.95 -5.68
C LEU A 83 16.14 17.56 -5.77
N TRP A 84 16.94 17.43 -4.72
CA TRP A 84 18.30 18.00 -4.66
C TRP A 84 19.19 17.45 -5.77
N ARG A 85 19.24 16.12 -5.93
CA ARG A 85 20.03 15.48 -7.00
C ARG A 85 19.56 15.91 -8.38
N ALA A 86 18.25 15.95 -8.58
CA ALA A 86 17.69 16.38 -9.86
C ALA A 86 18.06 17.85 -10.20
N ALA A 87 18.01 18.75 -9.22
CA ALA A 87 18.43 20.14 -9.39
C ALA A 87 19.94 20.23 -9.67
N ALA A 88 20.75 19.42 -9.01
CA ALA A 88 22.19 19.36 -9.26
C ALA A 88 22.53 18.81 -10.65
N ASP A 89 21.83 17.76 -11.10
CA ASP A 89 21.98 17.23 -12.46
C ASP A 89 21.66 18.29 -13.55
N GLU A 90 20.82 19.27 -13.23
CA GLU A 90 20.49 20.41 -14.09
C GLU A 90 21.43 21.62 -13.91
N GLY A 91 22.43 21.50 -13.01
CA GLY A 91 23.42 22.56 -12.74
C GLY A 91 22.87 23.73 -11.94
N LEU A 92 21.77 23.53 -11.18
CA LEU A 92 21.13 24.59 -10.38
C LEU A 92 21.70 24.69 -8.97
N CYS A 93 22.43 23.69 -8.50
CA CYS A 93 23.10 23.65 -7.20
C CYS A 93 24.19 22.57 -7.20
N GLU A 94 25.00 22.55 -6.16
CA GLU A 94 25.98 21.49 -5.96
C GLU A 94 25.30 20.19 -5.52
N PRO A 95 25.75 19.01 -5.99
CA PRO A 95 25.19 17.73 -5.57
C PRO A 95 25.57 17.40 -4.13
N PRO A 96 24.75 16.58 -3.42
CA PRO A 96 25.14 16.09 -2.11
C PRO A 96 26.37 15.19 -2.22
N THR A 97 27.47 15.60 -1.59
CA THR A 97 28.79 14.93 -1.64
C THR A 97 28.93 13.89 -0.52
N ARG A 98 28.28 14.10 0.61
CA ARG A 98 28.33 13.24 1.77
C ARG A 98 27.04 12.44 1.94
N ARG A 99 27.18 11.26 2.51
CA ARG A 99 26.02 10.40 2.81
C ARG A 99 25.26 10.95 4.01
N ILE A 100 24.07 11.46 3.78
CA ILE A 100 23.13 11.78 4.86
C ILE A 100 22.71 10.48 5.56
N ARG A 101 22.81 10.47 6.90
CA ARG A 101 22.54 9.29 7.74
C ARG A 101 21.16 8.69 7.44
N SER A 102 21.10 7.38 7.34
CA SER A 102 19.85 6.66 7.12
C SER A 102 18.95 6.75 8.35
N VAL A 103 17.66 7.01 8.13
CA VAL A 103 16.63 6.88 9.16
C VAL A 103 16.38 5.39 9.37
N ARG A 104 16.64 4.91 10.60
CA ARG A 104 16.35 3.50 10.96
C ARG A 104 14.84 3.35 11.12
N VAL A 105 14.25 2.51 10.30
CA VAL A 105 12.84 2.11 10.43
C VAL A 105 12.80 0.71 11.03
N PRO A 106 12.27 0.55 12.24
CA PRO A 106 12.08 -0.78 12.82
C PRO A 106 11.16 -1.62 11.93
N TYR A 107 11.50 -2.89 11.75
CA TYR A 107 10.60 -3.81 11.08
C TYR A 107 9.34 -4.01 11.94
N LYS A 108 8.19 -3.81 11.32
CA LYS A 108 6.89 -4.12 11.90
C LYS A 108 6.23 -5.15 11.02
N ALA A 109 5.97 -6.32 11.59
CA ALA A 109 5.28 -7.39 10.88
C ALA A 109 3.92 -6.88 10.35
N PRO A 110 3.54 -7.24 9.12
CA PRO A 110 2.21 -6.94 8.63
C PRO A 110 1.16 -7.61 9.52
N THR A 111 0.06 -6.92 9.76
CA THR A 111 -1.13 -7.43 10.43
C THR A 111 -2.31 -7.35 9.48
N CYS A 112 -3.20 -8.32 9.52
CA CYS A 112 -4.43 -8.32 8.73
C CYS A 112 -5.57 -8.99 9.51
N TRP A 113 -6.76 -8.93 8.97
CA TRP A 113 -7.90 -9.68 9.47
C TRP A 113 -7.82 -11.15 9.10
N THR A 114 -8.40 -11.98 9.96
CA THR A 114 -8.64 -13.39 9.65
C THR A 114 -9.84 -13.52 8.71
N TRP A 115 -10.05 -14.72 8.16
CA TRP A 115 -11.23 -15.02 7.35
C TRP A 115 -12.53 -14.76 8.13
N ASP A 116 -12.60 -15.15 9.41
CA ASP A 116 -13.77 -14.91 10.29
C ASP A 116 -14.05 -13.41 10.48
N GLU A 117 -13.00 -12.60 10.65
CA GLU A 117 -13.14 -11.15 10.77
C GLU A 117 -13.65 -10.53 9.45
N VAL A 118 -13.16 -10.99 8.29
CA VAL A 118 -13.66 -10.52 6.99
C VAL A 118 -15.10 -10.95 6.77
N SER A 119 -15.48 -12.17 7.17
CA SER A 119 -16.86 -12.65 7.13
C SER A 119 -17.80 -11.81 8.01
N SER A 120 -17.35 -11.45 9.21
CA SER A 120 -18.07 -10.53 10.11
C SER A 120 -18.23 -9.12 9.50
N LEU A 121 -17.21 -8.65 8.80
CA LEU A 121 -17.24 -7.38 8.08
C LEU A 121 -18.30 -7.40 6.95
N LEU A 122 -18.36 -8.49 6.18
CA LEU A 122 -19.39 -8.70 5.16
C LEU A 122 -20.82 -8.74 5.77
N ALA A 123 -21.00 -9.46 6.87
CA ALA A 123 -22.29 -9.52 7.56
C ALA A 123 -22.73 -8.13 8.04
N ALA A 124 -21.81 -7.29 8.53
CA ALA A 124 -22.11 -5.94 8.97
C ALA A 124 -22.57 -5.01 7.85
N CYS A 125 -22.28 -5.32 6.59
CA CYS A 125 -22.73 -4.54 5.43
C CYS A 125 -24.27 -4.52 5.33
N GLN A 126 -24.94 -5.60 5.68
CA GLN A 126 -26.40 -5.75 5.58
C GLN A 126 -27.16 -4.62 6.32
N GLY A 127 -26.57 -4.07 7.36
CA GLY A 127 -27.17 -2.97 8.12
C GLY A 127 -26.96 -1.57 7.57
N LEU A 128 -26.40 -1.39 6.38
CA LEU A 128 -26.16 -0.09 5.75
C LEU A 128 -27.36 0.31 4.88
N GLN A 129 -28.14 1.30 5.32
CA GLN A 129 -29.41 1.68 4.69
C GLN A 129 -29.27 2.73 3.57
N ARG A 130 -28.19 3.52 3.55
CA ARG A 130 -28.04 4.64 2.62
C ARG A 130 -27.71 4.18 1.20
N TRP A 131 -28.04 5.05 0.21
CA TRP A 131 -27.66 4.86 -1.18
C TRP A 131 -26.21 5.31 -1.43
N HIS A 132 -25.50 4.59 -2.28
CA HIS A 132 -24.23 5.00 -2.87
C HIS A 132 -24.51 5.80 -4.17
N ARG A 133 -23.58 6.65 -4.56
CA ARG A 133 -23.73 7.48 -5.79
C ARG A 133 -23.78 6.67 -7.09
N THR A 134 -23.40 5.40 -7.05
CA THR A 134 -23.53 4.47 -8.19
C THR A 134 -24.97 3.99 -8.42
N GLY A 135 -25.93 4.34 -7.59
CA GLY A 135 -27.30 3.82 -7.65
C GLY A 135 -27.49 2.52 -6.86
N LEU A 136 -26.45 1.98 -6.25
CA LEU A 136 -26.55 0.82 -5.36
C LEU A 136 -26.87 1.25 -3.92
N ARG A 137 -27.51 0.37 -3.13
CA ARG A 137 -27.49 0.53 -1.67
C ARG A 137 -26.05 0.38 -1.17
N ARG A 138 -25.68 1.11 -0.13
CA ARG A 138 -24.31 1.00 0.45
C ARG A 138 -24.00 -0.40 0.95
N SER A 139 -25.00 -1.14 1.42
CA SER A 139 -24.86 -2.54 1.77
C SER A 139 -24.33 -3.36 0.59
N ALA A 140 -24.98 -3.29 -0.56
CA ALA A 140 -24.58 -4.01 -1.77
C ALA A 140 -23.23 -3.50 -2.33
N TRP A 141 -22.98 -2.19 -2.25
CA TRP A 141 -21.72 -1.63 -2.71
C TRP A 141 -20.53 -2.10 -1.86
N PHE A 142 -20.63 -2.04 -0.52
CA PHE A 142 -19.56 -2.48 0.36
C PHE A 142 -19.38 -4.00 0.34
N ASP A 143 -20.46 -4.77 0.28
CA ASP A 143 -20.40 -6.23 0.14
C ASP A 143 -19.59 -6.60 -1.12
N LEU A 144 -19.97 -6.07 -2.29
CA LEU A 144 -19.26 -6.31 -3.53
C LEU A 144 -17.79 -5.84 -3.47
N ALA A 145 -17.55 -4.63 -2.95
CA ALA A 145 -16.21 -4.07 -2.89
C ALA A 145 -15.28 -4.90 -1.98
N ILE A 146 -15.77 -5.41 -0.84
CA ILE A 146 -15.01 -6.26 0.07
C ILE A 146 -14.72 -7.62 -0.58
N ARG A 147 -15.72 -8.24 -1.25
CA ARG A 147 -15.52 -9.51 -2.00
C ARG A 147 -14.48 -9.35 -3.10
N LEU A 148 -14.56 -8.29 -3.90
CA LEU A 148 -13.57 -8.00 -4.93
C LEU A 148 -12.18 -7.79 -4.33
N ALA A 149 -12.05 -7.06 -3.21
CA ALA A 149 -10.78 -6.88 -2.53
C ALA A 149 -10.19 -8.19 -1.99
N TRP A 150 -11.05 -9.09 -1.49
CA TRP A 150 -10.67 -10.40 -1.00
C TRP A 150 -10.20 -11.31 -2.13
N ASP A 151 -11.01 -11.49 -3.17
CA ASP A 151 -10.71 -12.41 -4.26
C ASP A 151 -9.49 -11.99 -5.09
N THR A 152 -9.35 -10.69 -5.32
CA THR A 152 -8.31 -10.18 -6.23
C THR A 152 -7.05 -9.71 -5.53
N GLY A 153 -7.12 -9.40 -4.25
CA GLY A 153 -6.04 -8.75 -3.53
C GLY A 153 -5.58 -7.42 -4.14
N LEU A 154 -6.36 -6.76 -4.98
CA LEU A 154 -5.99 -5.52 -5.66
C LEU A 154 -5.73 -4.37 -4.69
N ARG A 155 -4.91 -3.40 -5.12
CA ARG A 155 -4.82 -2.13 -4.39
C ARG A 155 -6.14 -1.37 -4.53
N GLN A 156 -6.54 -0.65 -3.50
CA GLN A 156 -7.77 0.13 -3.46
C GLN A 156 -7.97 0.98 -4.73
N GLY A 157 -6.95 1.70 -5.16
CA GLY A 157 -7.04 2.53 -6.35
C GLY A 157 -7.13 1.74 -7.67
N ASP A 158 -6.58 0.53 -7.74
CA ASP A 158 -6.72 -0.34 -8.91
C ASP A 158 -8.13 -0.94 -8.93
N GLN A 159 -8.66 -1.38 -7.78
CA GLN A 159 -10.01 -1.90 -7.65
C GLN A 159 -11.08 -0.86 -8.02
N TRP A 160 -10.94 0.41 -7.58
CA TRP A 160 -11.89 1.46 -7.92
C TRP A 160 -11.92 1.82 -9.41
N ARG A 161 -10.86 1.50 -10.12
CA ARG A 161 -10.74 1.70 -11.57
C ARG A 161 -10.87 0.42 -12.39
N LEU A 162 -11.24 -0.69 -11.76
CA LEU A 162 -11.43 -1.97 -12.45
C LEU A 162 -12.65 -1.86 -13.38
N PRO A 163 -12.46 -1.91 -14.70
CA PRO A 163 -13.58 -1.91 -15.63
C PRO A 163 -14.33 -3.24 -15.55
N VAL A 164 -15.65 -3.19 -15.68
CA VAL A 164 -16.48 -4.40 -15.71
C VAL A 164 -16.10 -5.28 -16.90
N ILE A 165 -15.72 -4.68 -18.03
CA ILE A 165 -15.31 -5.39 -19.26
C ILE A 165 -14.01 -6.20 -19.09
N ASP A 166 -13.17 -5.84 -18.13
CA ASP A 166 -11.95 -6.60 -17.81
C ASP A 166 -12.23 -7.85 -16.96
N ILE A 167 -13.50 -8.08 -16.63
CA ILE A 167 -13.97 -9.26 -15.87
C ILE A 167 -14.71 -10.18 -16.85
N ARG A 168 -14.14 -11.33 -17.08
CA ARG A 168 -14.70 -12.32 -18.00
C ARG A 168 -15.91 -13.04 -17.37
N PRO A 169 -16.79 -13.65 -18.20
CA PRO A 169 -17.95 -14.41 -17.69
C PRO A 169 -17.57 -15.56 -16.75
N ASP A 170 -16.37 -16.14 -16.91
CA ASP A 170 -15.82 -17.18 -16.05
C ASP A 170 -15.24 -16.62 -14.72
N GLY A 171 -15.34 -15.32 -14.47
CA GLY A 171 -14.82 -14.63 -13.29
C GLY A 171 -13.33 -14.29 -13.36
N ALA A 172 -12.64 -14.59 -14.46
CA ALA A 172 -11.25 -14.20 -14.61
C ALA A 172 -11.13 -12.69 -14.81
N VAL A 173 -10.20 -12.06 -14.08
CA VAL A 173 -9.92 -10.62 -14.10
C VAL A 173 -8.52 -10.41 -14.62
N SER A 174 -8.37 -9.55 -15.65
CA SER A 174 -7.09 -9.16 -16.18
C SER A 174 -6.97 -7.64 -16.17
N LEU A 175 -5.99 -7.10 -15.45
CA LEU A 175 -5.77 -5.65 -15.44
C LEU A 175 -4.28 -5.31 -15.32
N VAL A 176 -3.93 -4.07 -15.70
CA VAL A 176 -2.59 -3.50 -15.49
C VAL A 176 -2.62 -2.62 -14.22
N GLN A 177 -1.78 -2.98 -13.25
CA GLN A 177 -1.70 -2.21 -12.00
C GLN A 177 -1.16 -0.80 -12.24
N SER A 178 -1.89 0.22 -11.80
CA SER A 178 -1.53 1.62 -12.02
C SER A 178 -0.21 2.05 -11.39
N LYS A 179 0.16 1.47 -10.24
CA LYS A 179 1.40 1.82 -9.53
C LYS A 179 2.65 1.26 -10.21
N THR A 180 2.57 0.06 -10.77
CA THR A 180 3.73 -0.71 -11.25
C THR A 180 3.76 -0.91 -12.75
N GLY A 181 2.66 -0.63 -13.47
CA GLY A 181 2.52 -0.94 -14.90
C GLY A 181 2.49 -2.44 -15.21
N ARG A 182 2.28 -3.31 -14.20
CA ARG A 182 2.34 -4.76 -14.39
C ARG A 182 0.96 -5.36 -14.58
N PRO A 183 0.82 -6.33 -15.47
CA PRO A 183 -0.39 -7.12 -15.57
C PRO A 183 -0.55 -7.98 -14.33
N VAL A 184 -1.79 -8.15 -13.90
CA VAL A 184 -2.19 -9.09 -12.86
C VAL A 184 -3.41 -9.87 -13.36
N LEU A 185 -3.40 -11.17 -13.09
CA LEU A 185 -4.49 -12.08 -13.36
C LEU A 185 -5.05 -12.57 -12.02
N CYS A 186 -6.34 -12.41 -11.82
CA CYS A 186 -7.05 -12.86 -10.63
C CYS A 186 -8.26 -13.68 -11.05
N GLN A 187 -8.79 -14.47 -10.12
CA GLN A 187 -10.04 -15.22 -10.31
C GLN A 187 -11.03 -14.79 -9.25
N LEU A 188 -12.22 -14.39 -9.65
CA LEU A 188 -13.33 -14.17 -8.74
C LEU A 188 -13.94 -15.50 -8.31
N SER A 189 -14.35 -15.59 -7.06
CA SER A 189 -15.21 -16.67 -6.60
C SER A 189 -16.57 -16.59 -7.28
N PRO A 190 -17.29 -17.72 -7.45
CA PRO A 190 -18.62 -17.69 -8.06
C PRO A 190 -19.58 -16.71 -7.40
N SER A 191 -19.56 -16.60 -6.08
CA SER A 191 -20.41 -15.68 -5.32
C SER A 191 -20.07 -14.20 -5.56
N THR A 192 -18.80 -13.87 -5.79
CA THR A 192 -18.39 -12.51 -6.14
C THR A 192 -18.77 -12.16 -7.57
N ALA A 193 -18.59 -13.09 -8.50
CA ALA A 193 -19.00 -12.90 -9.89
C ALA A 193 -20.52 -12.69 -10.00
N GLU A 194 -21.33 -13.49 -9.31
CA GLU A 194 -22.78 -13.33 -9.22
C GLU A 194 -23.17 -11.97 -8.62
N ALA A 195 -22.58 -11.61 -7.47
CA ALA A 195 -22.84 -10.32 -6.83
C ALA A 195 -22.51 -9.13 -7.76
N LEU A 196 -21.46 -9.25 -8.56
CA LEU A 196 -21.09 -8.24 -9.55
C LEU A 196 -22.16 -8.15 -10.66
N LEU A 197 -22.55 -9.28 -11.27
CA LEU A 197 -23.55 -9.31 -12.33
C LEU A 197 -24.87 -8.69 -11.87
N VAL A 198 -25.41 -9.14 -10.74
CA VAL A 198 -26.62 -8.57 -10.13
C VAL A 198 -26.46 -7.07 -9.87
N SER A 199 -25.32 -6.64 -9.37
CA SER A 199 -25.08 -5.23 -9.08
C SER A 199 -24.99 -4.35 -10.33
N VAL A 200 -24.48 -4.88 -11.44
CA VAL A 200 -24.43 -4.16 -12.74
C VAL A 200 -25.79 -4.13 -13.41
N GLU A 201 -26.59 -5.18 -13.28
CA GLU A 201 -27.96 -5.23 -13.75
C GLU A 201 -28.85 -4.19 -13.02
N VAL A 202 -28.75 -4.13 -11.68
CA VAL A 202 -29.49 -3.15 -10.87
C VAL A 202 -29.05 -1.71 -11.09
N ALA A 203 -27.75 -1.48 -11.27
CA ALA A 203 -27.15 -0.17 -11.48
C ALA A 203 -26.04 -0.25 -12.55
N PRO A 204 -26.40 -0.12 -13.84
CA PRO A 204 -25.47 -0.21 -14.96
C PRO A 204 -24.31 0.79 -14.83
N ARG A 205 -23.09 0.33 -14.97
CA ARG A 205 -21.89 1.14 -14.85
C ARG A 205 -20.67 0.48 -15.52
N GLN A 206 -19.68 1.31 -15.87
CA GLN A 206 -18.45 0.84 -16.53
C GLN A 206 -17.45 0.24 -15.54
N LEU A 207 -17.42 0.70 -14.29
CA LEU A 207 -16.47 0.26 -13.27
C LEU A 207 -17.15 -0.66 -12.25
N ALA A 208 -16.46 -1.70 -11.80
CA ALA A 208 -17.01 -2.72 -10.91
C ALA A 208 -17.42 -2.17 -9.54
N SER A 209 -16.54 -1.42 -8.88
CA SER A 209 -16.82 -0.83 -7.56
C SER A 209 -16.16 0.55 -7.39
N PRO A 210 -16.55 1.56 -8.22
CA PRO A 210 -15.96 2.89 -8.14
C PRO A 210 -16.36 3.58 -6.84
N TRP A 211 -15.41 4.31 -6.24
CA TRP A 211 -15.73 5.25 -5.18
C TRP A 211 -15.87 6.65 -5.76
N MET A 212 -17.03 7.27 -5.56
CA MET A 212 -17.45 8.51 -6.23
C MET A 212 -17.27 9.75 -5.32
N SER A 213 -16.43 9.66 -4.28
CA SER A 213 -16.19 10.74 -3.33
C SER A 213 -14.71 10.81 -2.94
N SER A 214 -14.34 11.62 -1.94
CA SER A 214 -12.95 11.72 -1.48
C SER A 214 -12.48 10.45 -0.75
N HIS A 215 -11.16 10.26 -0.68
CA HIS A 215 -10.56 9.17 0.10
C HIS A 215 -10.91 9.27 1.59
N GLU A 216 -10.93 10.49 2.14
CA GLU A 216 -11.27 10.73 3.55
C GLU A 216 -12.71 10.27 3.84
N THR A 217 -13.65 10.57 2.93
CA THR A 217 -15.05 10.13 3.06
C THR A 217 -15.16 8.60 3.02
N PHE A 218 -14.34 7.94 2.18
CA PHE A 218 -14.26 6.47 2.16
C PHE A 218 -13.74 5.93 3.48
N ASP A 219 -12.61 6.44 3.94
CA ASP A 219 -11.94 5.97 5.15
C ASP A 219 -12.85 6.11 6.38
N ASP A 220 -13.57 7.23 6.49
CA ASP A 220 -14.54 7.46 7.56
C ASP A 220 -15.70 6.45 7.53
N GLN A 221 -16.25 6.21 6.34
CA GLN A 221 -17.36 5.25 6.20
C GLN A 221 -16.89 3.82 6.45
N PHE A 222 -15.74 3.46 5.93
CA PHE A 222 -15.17 2.14 6.15
C PHE A 222 -14.81 1.91 7.62
N LYS A 223 -14.23 2.90 8.29
CA LYS A 223 -13.96 2.86 9.74
C LYS A 223 -15.23 2.61 10.56
N ARG A 224 -16.33 3.28 10.21
CA ARG A 224 -17.65 3.03 10.87
C ARG A 224 -18.16 1.62 10.62
N LEU A 225 -17.97 1.08 9.42
CA LEU A 225 -18.33 -0.30 9.10
C LEU A 225 -17.51 -1.30 9.92
N VAL A 226 -16.18 -1.09 10.01
CA VAL A 226 -15.27 -1.89 10.86
C VAL A 226 -15.70 -1.85 12.33
N GLN A 227 -16.03 -0.67 12.85
CA GLN A 227 -16.54 -0.53 14.22
C GLN A 227 -17.86 -1.30 14.42
N LYS A 228 -18.77 -1.20 13.47
CA LYS A 228 -20.08 -1.89 13.52
C LYS A 228 -19.93 -3.41 13.46
N SER A 229 -18.93 -3.93 12.75
CA SER A 229 -18.68 -5.38 12.66
C SER A 229 -18.09 -6.00 13.94
N GLY A 230 -17.62 -5.19 14.89
CA GLY A 230 -17.00 -5.65 16.13
C GLY A 230 -15.61 -6.27 15.98
N ILE A 231 -15.02 -6.22 14.78
CA ILE A 231 -13.69 -6.77 14.53
C ILE A 231 -12.58 -5.80 14.96
N ARG A 232 -11.34 -6.30 14.96
CA ARG A 232 -10.16 -5.46 15.27
C ARG A 232 -10.09 -4.23 14.36
N PRO A 233 -9.72 -3.03 14.88
CA PRO A 233 -9.51 -1.84 14.07
C PRO A 233 -8.47 -2.09 12.98
N GLY A 234 -8.78 -1.68 11.76
CA GLY A 234 -7.91 -1.84 10.61
C GLY A 234 -8.32 -0.92 9.47
N THR A 235 -7.58 -0.96 8.37
CA THR A 235 -7.83 -0.14 7.19
C THR A 235 -8.12 -1.02 5.97
N TRP A 236 -8.60 -0.43 4.87
CA TRP A 236 -8.85 -1.15 3.63
C TRP A 236 -7.65 -2.00 3.15
N LYS A 237 -6.44 -1.53 3.41
CA LYS A 237 -5.21 -2.27 3.10
C LYS A 237 -5.15 -3.65 3.78
N TRP A 238 -5.84 -3.83 4.91
CA TRP A 238 -5.88 -5.10 5.62
C TRP A 238 -6.63 -6.18 4.84
N LEU A 239 -7.61 -5.84 4.00
CA LEU A 239 -8.25 -6.80 3.10
C LEU A 239 -7.25 -7.40 2.11
N ARG A 240 -6.43 -6.56 1.46
CA ARG A 240 -5.38 -7.05 0.54
C ARG A 240 -4.34 -7.91 1.27
N ARG A 241 -4.03 -7.58 2.52
CA ARG A 241 -3.12 -8.38 3.35
C ARG A 241 -3.76 -9.71 3.74
N ALA A 242 -5.03 -9.69 4.14
CA ALA A 242 -5.80 -10.87 4.50
C ALA A 242 -5.92 -11.83 3.31
N SER A 243 -6.30 -11.32 2.14
CA SER A 243 -6.33 -12.07 0.88
C SER A 243 -4.97 -12.72 0.57
N ALA A 244 -3.88 -11.96 0.64
CA ALA A 244 -2.54 -12.50 0.38
C ALA A 244 -2.10 -13.54 1.41
N THR A 245 -2.44 -13.34 2.68
CA THR A 245 -2.13 -14.28 3.76
C THR A 245 -2.91 -15.57 3.60
N ASP A 246 -4.19 -15.49 3.26
CA ASP A 246 -5.04 -16.66 3.01
C ASP A 246 -4.55 -17.49 1.82
N VAL A 247 -4.22 -16.82 0.70
CA VAL A 247 -3.64 -17.49 -0.47
C VAL A 247 -2.30 -18.16 -0.14
N GLU A 248 -1.45 -17.52 0.67
CA GLU A 248 -0.17 -18.09 1.09
C GLU A 248 -0.34 -19.28 2.02
N ILE A 249 -1.35 -19.28 2.91
CA ILE A 249 -1.69 -20.42 3.77
C ILE A 249 -2.17 -21.60 2.93
N GLN A 250 -3.04 -21.35 1.94
CA GLN A 250 -3.56 -22.40 1.07
C GLN A 250 -2.49 -22.96 0.14
N ARG A 251 -1.63 -22.08 -0.39
CA ARG A 251 -0.57 -22.44 -1.34
C ARG A 251 0.69 -21.61 -1.09
N PRO A 252 1.65 -22.14 -0.34
CA PRO A 252 2.91 -21.45 -0.06
C PRO A 252 3.62 -20.96 -1.34
N GLY A 253 4.05 -19.70 -1.32
CA GLY A 253 4.68 -19.02 -2.46
C GLY A 253 3.70 -18.36 -3.44
N ALA A 254 2.40 -18.60 -3.35
CA ALA A 254 1.42 -18.10 -4.32
C ALA A 254 1.07 -16.60 -4.12
N ALA A 255 1.22 -16.05 -2.91
CA ALA A 255 0.86 -14.66 -2.62
C ALA A 255 1.60 -13.64 -3.51
N THR A 256 2.84 -13.93 -3.91
CA THR A 256 3.62 -13.05 -4.79
C THR A 256 2.94 -12.88 -6.16
N ALA A 257 2.51 -13.97 -6.77
CA ALA A 257 1.79 -13.96 -8.05
C ALA A 257 0.39 -13.36 -7.89
N HIS A 258 -0.35 -13.76 -6.83
CA HIS A 258 -1.67 -13.22 -6.51
C HIS A 258 -1.69 -11.69 -6.39
N LEU A 259 -0.67 -11.11 -5.78
CA LEU A 259 -0.53 -9.65 -5.66
C LEU A 259 0.05 -8.97 -6.92
N GLY A 260 0.41 -9.71 -7.96
CA GLY A 260 1.06 -9.18 -9.18
C GLY A 260 2.45 -8.62 -8.90
N HIS A 261 3.20 -9.23 -7.97
CA HIS A 261 4.60 -8.87 -7.72
C HIS A 261 5.55 -9.64 -8.64
N VAL A 262 6.78 -9.16 -8.78
CA VAL A 262 7.83 -9.85 -9.56
C VAL A 262 8.09 -11.22 -8.94
N PRO A 263 8.23 -12.29 -9.73
CA PRO A 263 8.71 -13.57 -9.26
C PRO A 263 10.03 -13.39 -8.47
N GLY A 264 10.16 -14.07 -7.34
CA GLY A 264 11.32 -13.94 -6.44
C GLY A 264 11.33 -12.67 -5.57
N SER A 265 10.33 -11.79 -5.69
CA SER A 265 10.21 -10.61 -4.83
C SER A 265 9.77 -10.98 -3.42
N ARG A 266 10.53 -10.53 -2.41
CA ARG A 266 10.16 -10.68 -0.99
C ARG A 266 9.17 -9.62 -0.49
N ILE A 267 8.59 -8.81 -1.39
CA ILE A 267 7.66 -7.73 -1.01
C ILE A 267 6.36 -8.31 -0.46
N ALA A 268 5.85 -9.41 -1.02
CA ALA A 268 4.65 -10.08 -0.50
C ALA A 268 4.85 -10.48 0.95
N GLU A 269 5.87 -11.30 1.22
CA GLU A 269 6.26 -11.76 2.56
C GLU A 269 6.45 -10.59 3.54
N ARG A 270 7.26 -9.60 3.15
CA ARG A 270 7.64 -8.49 4.03
C ARG A 270 6.51 -7.51 4.36
N SER A 271 5.55 -7.32 3.47
CA SER A 271 4.61 -6.20 3.55
C SER A 271 3.14 -6.58 3.58
N TYR A 272 2.80 -7.82 3.25
CA TYR A 272 1.42 -8.25 3.09
C TYR A 272 1.07 -9.50 3.89
N ILE A 273 1.97 -10.46 4.06
CA ILE A 273 1.69 -11.71 4.74
C ILE A 273 1.79 -11.51 6.26
N ASP A 274 0.72 -11.86 6.98
CA ASP A 274 0.68 -11.78 8.45
C ASP A 274 1.30 -13.05 9.06
N PRO A 275 2.50 -12.98 9.64
CA PRO A 275 3.17 -14.16 10.16
C PRO A 275 2.45 -14.77 11.36
N ALA A 276 1.63 -14.01 12.08
CA ALA A 276 0.90 -14.52 13.24
C ALA A 276 -0.19 -15.55 12.85
N GLN A 277 -0.67 -15.51 11.60
CA GLN A 277 -1.64 -16.49 11.11
C GLN A 277 -0.97 -17.81 10.68
N PHE A 278 0.34 -17.79 10.38
CA PHE A 278 1.12 -19.00 10.08
C PHE A 278 1.55 -19.75 11.32
N SER A 279 1.72 -19.09 12.46
CA SER A 279 2.13 -19.76 13.70
C SER A 279 1.12 -20.80 14.17
N ARG A 280 -0.13 -20.72 13.70
CA ARG A 280 -1.17 -21.73 13.95
C ARG A 280 -1.04 -22.99 13.09
N THR A 281 -0.25 -22.91 12.02
CA THR A 281 0.00 -24.01 11.07
C THR A 281 1.48 -24.38 11.02
N ALA A 282 2.31 -23.83 11.94
CA ALA A 282 3.72 -24.17 12.01
C ALA A 282 3.88 -25.67 12.27
N THR A 283 4.40 -26.35 11.26
CA THR A 283 4.76 -27.75 11.39
C THR A 283 6.03 -27.83 12.22
N THR A 284 6.03 -28.61 13.30
CA THR A 284 7.24 -28.92 14.02
C THR A 284 8.19 -29.70 13.07
N PRO A 285 9.50 -29.50 13.15
CA PRO A 285 10.43 -30.36 12.46
C PRO A 285 10.11 -31.84 12.80
N ARG A 286 10.33 -32.73 11.84
CA ARG A 286 10.17 -34.16 12.09
C ARG A 286 10.94 -34.53 13.34
N GLU A 287 10.31 -35.27 14.24
CA GLU A 287 10.93 -35.77 15.46
C GLU A 287 12.20 -36.57 15.06
N LEU A 288 13.33 -36.19 15.61
CA LEU A 288 14.54 -37.00 15.45
C LEU A 288 14.38 -38.23 16.32
N VAL A 289 13.96 -39.32 15.70
CA VAL A 289 13.97 -40.63 16.35
C VAL A 289 15.44 -41.03 16.49
N VAL A 290 16.04 -40.63 17.60
CA VAL A 290 17.33 -41.17 18.02
C VAL A 290 17.05 -42.55 18.51
N ALA A 291 17.58 -43.57 17.80
CA ALA A 291 17.57 -44.96 18.33
C ALA A 291 18.16 -44.91 19.73
N ALA A 292 17.36 -45.39 20.71
CA ALA A 292 17.78 -45.38 22.10
C ALA A 292 19.15 -46.06 22.22
N PHE A 293 20.17 -45.29 22.62
CA PHE A 293 21.44 -45.84 23.00
C PHE A 293 21.20 -46.75 24.21
N GLN A 294 21.20 -48.07 23.99
CA GLN A 294 21.23 -48.99 25.08
C GLN A 294 22.58 -48.87 25.76
N TYR A 295 22.65 -48.15 26.84
CA TYR A 295 23.74 -48.25 27.81
C TYR A 295 23.73 -49.71 28.32
N LYS A 296 24.60 -50.56 27.81
CA LYS A 296 24.95 -51.79 28.49
C LYS A 296 25.56 -51.39 29.82
N GLN A 297 24.80 -51.56 30.90
CA GLN A 297 25.38 -51.58 32.24
C GLN A 297 26.34 -52.79 32.27
N GLY A 298 27.65 -52.49 32.26
CA GLY A 298 28.69 -53.47 32.53
C GLY A 298 28.50 -53.94 33.96
N GLY A 299 27.98 -55.16 34.11
CA GLY A 299 28.10 -55.91 35.33
C GLY A 299 29.53 -56.45 35.42
N GLY A 300 30.26 -56.07 36.47
CA GLY A 300 31.44 -56.73 36.97
C GLY A 300 31.16 -57.38 38.27
#